data_26d152332bb99a49d4ce1f9571451464
#
_entry.id   26d152332bb99a49d4ce1f9571451464
#
_cell.length_a   1.000
_cell.length_b   1.000
_cell.length_c   1.000
_cell.angle_alpha   90.00
_cell.angle_beta   90.00
_cell.angle_gamma   90.00
#
_symmetry.space_group_name_H-M   'P 1'
#
loop_
_entity.id
_entity.type
_entity.pdbx_description
1 polymer ?
#
loop_
_entity_poly.entity_id
_entity_poly.type
_entity_poly.pdbx_seq_one_letter_code
_entity_poly.pdbx_strand_id
1 'polypeptide(L)' 'MRELIGKAVKNGKLTPAQATTLLRHRKHHTEGHMLLMMRMMIEKHMSFKDAHEHAMKAVGR' A
#
# COMPACT_ATOMS: atom_id res chain seq x y z
N MET A 1 -2.93 7.47 -7.11
CA MET A 1 -2.21 6.38 -6.40
C MET A 1 -0.70 6.45 -6.58
N ARG A 2 -0.25 6.51 -7.80
CA ARG A 2 1.18 6.58 -8.09
C ARG A 2 1.87 7.77 -7.43
N GLU A 3 1.22 8.93 -7.46
CA GLU A 3 1.74 10.14 -6.83
C GLU A 3 1.80 10.02 -5.31
N LEU A 4 0.80 9.39 -4.70
CA LEU A 4 0.78 9.17 -3.26
C LEU A 4 1.90 8.24 -2.82
N ILE A 5 2.16 7.19 -3.60
CA ILE A 5 3.24 6.25 -3.33
C ILE A 5 4.58 6.99 -3.42
N GLY A 6 4.79 7.77 -4.48
CA GLY A 6 6.02 8.55 -4.66
C GLY A 6 6.25 9.53 -3.53
N LYS A 7 5.19 10.20 -3.09
CA LYS A 7 5.26 11.13 -1.98
C LYS A 7 5.65 10.43 -0.67
N ALA A 8 5.09 9.24 -0.45
CA ALA A 8 5.39 8.47 0.75
C ALA A 8 6.87 8.05 0.78
N VAL A 9 7.43 7.68 -0.37
CA VAL A 9 8.86 7.35 -0.46
C VAL A 9 9.69 8.59 -0.17
N LYS A 10 9.35 9.71 -0.79
CA LYS A 10 10.07 10.97 -0.61
C LYS A 10 10.10 11.41 0.84
N ASN A 11 9.01 11.18 1.56
CA ASN A 11 8.87 11.58 2.96
C ASN A 11 9.36 10.50 3.94
N GLY A 12 9.98 9.44 3.45
CA GLY A 12 10.51 8.38 4.29
C GLY A 12 9.45 7.48 4.94
N LYS A 13 8.22 7.52 4.43
CA LYS A 13 7.12 6.71 4.97
C LYS A 13 7.10 5.30 4.39
N LEU A 14 7.59 5.14 3.17
CA LEU A 14 7.71 3.86 2.50
C LEU A 14 9.11 3.71 1.95
N THR A 15 9.61 2.48 1.90
CA THR A 15 10.87 2.20 1.23
C THR A 15 10.64 2.11 -0.29
N PRO A 16 11.69 2.31 -1.10
CA PRO A 16 11.55 2.10 -2.55
C PRO A 16 11.07 0.71 -2.91
N ALA A 17 11.51 -0.32 -2.17
CA ALA A 17 11.08 -1.70 -2.41
C ALA A 17 9.59 -1.86 -2.16
N GLN A 18 9.06 -1.27 -1.08
CA GLN A 18 7.63 -1.30 -0.78
C GLN A 18 6.84 -0.58 -1.87
N ALA A 19 7.34 0.56 -2.33
CA ALA A 19 6.70 1.32 -3.40
C ALA A 19 6.61 0.52 -4.69
N THR A 20 7.69 -0.16 -5.05
CA THR A 20 7.72 -1.01 -6.25
C THR A 20 6.67 -2.11 -6.16
N THR A 21 6.59 -2.76 -5.00
CA THR A 21 5.61 -3.82 -4.78
C THR A 21 4.18 -3.29 -4.90
N LEU A 22 3.90 -2.15 -4.26
CA LEU A 22 2.57 -1.53 -4.34
C LEU A 22 2.20 -1.17 -5.78
N LEU A 23 3.14 -0.61 -6.54
CA LEU A 23 2.89 -0.23 -7.93
C LEU A 23 2.58 -1.44 -8.81
N ARG A 24 3.21 -2.59 -8.54
CA ARG A 24 2.91 -3.83 -9.26
C ARG A 24 1.50 -4.33 -8.97
N HIS A 25 1.06 -4.20 -7.74
CA HIS A 25 -0.22 -4.75 -7.31
C HIS A 25 -1.42 -3.87 -7.63
N ARG A 26 -1.21 -2.59 -7.88
CA ARG A 26 -2.33 -1.65 -8.07
C ARG A 26 -3.27 -2.02 -9.21
N LYS A 27 -2.78 -2.71 -10.22
CA LYS A 27 -3.62 -3.11 -11.36
C LYS A 27 -4.49 -4.33 -11.08
N HIS A 28 -4.26 -5.00 -9.96
CA HIS A 28 -5.01 -6.18 -9.56
C HIS A 28 -6.07 -5.87 -8.49
N HIS A 29 -6.07 -4.66 -7.98
CA HIS A 29 -6.93 -4.28 -6.85
C HIS A 29 -7.59 -2.94 -7.11
N THR A 30 -8.70 -2.69 -6.41
CA THR A 30 -9.36 -1.39 -6.46
C THR A 30 -8.49 -0.34 -5.77
N GLU A 31 -8.74 0.93 -6.10
CA GLU A 31 -8.04 2.03 -5.45
C GLU A 31 -8.27 2.04 -3.94
N GLY A 32 -9.50 1.75 -3.51
CA GLY A 32 -9.82 1.66 -2.09
C GLY A 32 -8.98 0.62 -1.36
N HIS A 33 -8.80 -0.56 -1.99
CA HIS A 33 -7.94 -1.60 -1.45
C HIS A 33 -6.51 -1.10 -1.30
N MET A 34 -5.97 -0.48 -2.35
CA MET A 34 -4.59 0.01 -2.35
C MET A 34 -4.38 1.13 -1.33
N LEU A 35 -5.34 2.04 -1.20
CA LEU A 35 -5.25 3.11 -0.21
C LEU A 35 -5.24 2.57 1.21
N LEU A 36 -6.07 1.55 1.48
CA LEU A 36 -6.11 0.93 2.79
C LEU A 36 -4.78 0.24 3.09
N MET A 37 -4.20 -0.47 2.11
CA MET A 37 -2.89 -1.09 2.27
C MET A 37 -1.82 -0.06 2.63
N MET A 38 -1.76 1.03 1.89
CA MET A 38 -0.79 2.09 2.15
C MET A 38 -0.95 2.64 3.56
N ARG A 39 -2.19 2.89 3.95
CA ARG A 39 -2.49 3.41 5.28
C ARG A 39 -2.00 2.47 6.37
N MET A 40 -2.25 1.17 6.22
CA MET A 40 -1.81 0.18 7.20
C MET A 40 -0.28 0.09 7.26
N MET A 41 0.39 0.16 6.12
CA MET A 41 1.84 0.12 6.07
C MET A 41 2.47 1.36 6.70
N ILE A 42 1.90 2.53 6.45
CA ILE A 42 2.44 3.80 6.95
C ILE A 42 2.09 4.05 8.41
N GLU A 43 0.80 3.95 8.75
CA GLU A 43 0.32 4.30 10.08
C GLU A 43 0.51 3.19 11.10
N LYS A 44 0.34 1.94 10.70
CA LYS A 44 0.44 0.79 11.60
C LYS A 44 1.74 0.03 11.44
N HIS A 45 2.62 0.49 10.56
CA HIS A 45 3.91 -0.16 10.30
C HIS A 45 3.78 -1.63 9.91
N MET A 46 2.69 -1.98 9.25
CA MET A 46 2.48 -3.35 8.78
C MET A 46 3.40 -3.66 7.61
N SER A 47 3.81 -4.94 7.51
CA SER A 47 4.47 -5.42 6.31
C SER A 47 3.48 -5.40 5.15
N PHE A 48 4.01 -5.49 3.92
CA PHE A 48 3.15 -5.57 2.74
C PHE A 48 2.17 -6.75 2.87
N LYS A 49 2.67 -7.91 3.28
CA LYS A 49 1.85 -9.11 3.43
C LYS A 49 0.70 -8.89 4.41
N ASP A 50 0.99 -8.36 5.58
CA ASP A 50 -0.03 -8.13 6.60
C ASP A 50 -1.03 -7.07 6.16
N ALA A 51 -0.57 -6.01 5.53
CA ALA A 51 -1.46 -4.96 5.01
C ALA A 51 -2.37 -5.52 3.92
N HIS A 52 -1.84 -6.38 3.06
CA HIS A 52 -2.62 -7.02 2.01
C HIS A 52 -3.72 -7.92 2.59
N GLU A 53 -3.39 -8.73 3.58
CA GLU A 53 -4.36 -9.59 4.25
C GLU A 53 -5.46 -8.76 4.93
N HIS A 54 -5.05 -7.69 5.60
CA HIS A 54 -6.00 -6.78 6.25
C HIS A 54 -6.97 -6.17 5.23
N ALA A 55 -6.44 -5.67 4.12
CA ALA A 55 -7.27 -5.05 3.09
C ALA A 55 -8.21 -6.06 2.44
N MET A 56 -7.76 -7.29 2.22
CA MET A 56 -8.61 -8.34 1.67
C MET A 56 -9.80 -8.63 2.57
N LYS A 57 -9.58 -8.65 3.87
CA LYS A 57 -10.66 -8.90 4.84
C LYS A 57 -11.62 -7.72 4.97
N ALA A 58 -11.09 -6.51 4.88
CA ALA A 58 -11.88 -5.30 5.11
C ALA A 58 -12.68 -4.88 3.88
N VAL A 59 -12.08 -4.88 2.70
CA VAL A 59 -12.72 -4.37 1.49
C VAL A 59 -12.67 -5.36 0.32
N GLY A 60 -12.04 -6.49 0.48
CA GLY A 60 -11.91 -7.48 -0.57
C GLY A 60 -10.85 -7.04 -1.59
N ARG A 61 -11.25 -6.88 -2.82
CA ARG A 61 -10.30 -6.62 -3.92
C ARG A 61 -9.74 -5.21 -3.93
#